data_8793c3dab21e8bc76d4fc3ff09d6133e
#
_entry.id   8793c3dab21e8bc76d4fc3ff09d6133e
#
_cell.length_a   1.000
_cell.length_b   1.000
_cell.length_c   1.000
_cell.angle_alpha   90.00
_cell.angle_beta   90.00
_cell.angle_gamma   90.00
#
_symmetry.space_group_name_H-M   'P 1'
#
loop_
_entity.id
_entity.type
_entity.pdbx_description
1 polymer ?
#
loop_
_entity_poly.entity_id
_entity_poly.type
_entity_poly.pdbx_seq_one_letter_code
_entity_poly.pdbx_strand_id
1 'polypeptide(L)'
;KTNIETKKYIAFKSRAIDKLIENLLNSYNYTPEHMLVLDNPYQLAPLTALILFYTKEECRIKVTVKGLNGGDDISGVTVKEKFHRIPVFGLYPEKENQICLEFLDEQGEYGNKKIIQFSYQGCMLPKELKNTILIDTKKESSSLGLIFVYGAQTKYPYAFDHQGDVRYYLCKSPNNYGIYFL
;
A
#
# COMPACT_ATOMS: atom_id res chain seq x y z
N LYS A 1 -30.48 -2.11 5.73
CA LYS A 1 -29.88 -2.23 4.37
C LYS A 1 -29.14 -3.55 4.29
N THR A 2 -29.45 -4.36 3.30
CA THR A 2 -28.96 -5.72 3.18
C THR A 2 -27.48 -5.74 2.76
N ASN A 3 -26.75 -6.80 3.14
CA ASN A 3 -25.36 -7.05 2.74
C ASN A 3 -25.14 -6.92 1.20
N ILE A 4 -26.15 -7.25 0.42
CA ILE A 4 -26.17 -7.14 -1.05
C ILE A 4 -26.09 -5.67 -1.53
N GLU A 5 -26.82 -4.75 -0.89
CA GLU A 5 -26.79 -3.33 -1.27
C GLU A 5 -25.43 -2.69 -0.97
N THR A 6 -24.81 -3.06 0.14
CA THR A 6 -23.46 -2.60 0.51
C THR A 6 -22.42 -3.11 -0.48
N LYS A 7 -22.46 -4.38 -0.87
CA LYS A 7 -21.56 -4.96 -1.89
C LYS A 7 -21.73 -4.25 -3.24
N LYS A 8 -22.95 -3.99 -3.68
CA LYS A 8 -23.23 -3.25 -4.92
C LYS A 8 -22.66 -1.82 -4.87
N TYR A 9 -22.81 -1.15 -3.73
CA TYR A 9 -22.29 0.21 -3.55
C TYR A 9 -20.75 0.27 -3.62
N ILE A 10 -20.05 -0.64 -2.93
CA ILE A 10 -18.58 -0.73 -2.98
C ILE A 10 -18.10 -1.02 -4.40
N ALA A 11 -18.71 -1.99 -5.08
CA ALA A 11 -18.36 -2.32 -6.46
C ALA A 11 -18.61 -1.14 -7.42
N PHE A 12 -19.70 -0.41 -7.25
CA PHE A 12 -19.98 0.79 -8.04
C PHE A 12 -18.92 1.88 -7.82
N LYS A 13 -18.57 2.14 -6.57
CA LYS A 13 -17.54 3.14 -6.21
C LYS A 13 -16.17 2.76 -6.77
N SER A 14 -15.77 1.50 -6.68
CA SER A 14 -14.50 1.01 -7.23
C SER A 14 -14.44 1.17 -8.75
N ARG A 15 -15.51 0.82 -9.48
CA ARG A 15 -15.58 1.01 -10.94
C ARG A 15 -15.49 2.48 -11.35
N ALA A 16 -16.11 3.38 -10.61
CA ALA A 16 -16.01 4.82 -10.88
C ALA A 16 -14.58 5.32 -10.70
N ILE A 17 -13.87 4.82 -9.69
CA ILE A 17 -12.46 5.14 -9.44
C ILE A 17 -11.59 4.55 -10.55
N ASP A 18 -11.79 3.30 -10.95
CA ASP A 18 -11.06 2.68 -12.06
C ASP A 18 -11.20 3.50 -13.35
N LYS A 19 -12.41 3.97 -13.67
CA LYS A 19 -12.64 4.84 -14.83
C LYS A 19 -11.93 6.19 -14.73
N LEU A 20 -11.85 6.78 -13.54
CA LEU A 20 -11.08 8.00 -13.33
C LEU A 20 -9.58 7.76 -13.52
N ILE A 21 -9.06 6.64 -13.05
CA ILE A 21 -7.66 6.23 -13.25
C ILE A 21 -7.37 6.05 -14.75
N GLU A 22 -8.25 5.36 -15.49
CA GLU A 22 -8.14 5.21 -16.95
C GLU A 22 -8.10 6.57 -17.66
N ASN A 23 -8.96 7.50 -17.29
CA ASN A 23 -8.96 8.84 -17.88
C ASN A 23 -7.64 9.59 -17.59
N LEU A 24 -7.09 9.46 -16.37
CA LEU A 24 -5.79 10.04 -16.02
C LEU A 24 -4.67 9.42 -16.87
N LEU A 25 -4.65 8.11 -17.00
CA LEU A 25 -3.65 7.39 -17.80
C LEU A 25 -3.71 7.77 -19.31
N ASN A 26 -4.90 8.04 -19.81
CA ASN A 26 -5.10 8.49 -21.19
C ASN A 26 -4.74 9.97 -21.40
N SER A 27 -4.67 10.77 -20.35
CA SER A 27 -4.39 12.21 -20.45
C SER A 27 -2.91 12.54 -20.47
N TYR A 28 -2.03 11.61 -20.07
CA TYR A 28 -0.61 11.84 -19.96
C TYR A 28 0.19 10.54 -20.14
N ASN A 29 1.39 10.63 -20.71
CA ASN A 29 2.29 9.49 -20.85
C ASN A 29 3.15 9.33 -19.58
N TYR A 30 2.66 8.52 -18.66
CA TYR A 30 3.38 8.25 -17.40
C TYR A 30 4.53 7.28 -17.63
N THR A 31 5.72 7.70 -17.24
CA THR A 31 6.98 6.95 -17.36
C THR A 31 7.62 6.75 -15.98
N PRO A 32 8.70 5.96 -15.86
CA PRO A 32 9.41 5.84 -14.59
C PRO A 32 9.96 7.15 -14.02
N GLU A 33 10.13 8.18 -14.85
CA GLU A 33 10.56 9.53 -14.43
C GLU A 33 9.38 10.40 -13.99
N HIS A 34 8.17 10.10 -14.50
CA HIS A 34 6.95 10.84 -14.22
C HIS A 34 5.80 9.86 -13.96
N MET A 35 5.83 9.25 -12.77
CA MET A 35 4.84 8.26 -12.35
C MET A 35 3.54 8.92 -11.86
N LEU A 36 2.41 8.28 -12.12
CA LEU A 36 1.16 8.62 -11.45
C LEU A 36 1.15 7.93 -10.08
N VAL A 37 1.13 8.72 -9.03
CA VAL A 37 1.04 8.23 -7.64
C VAL A 37 -0.30 8.66 -7.06
N LEU A 38 -1.10 7.68 -6.64
CA LEU A 38 -2.42 7.90 -6.06
C LEU A 38 -2.41 7.42 -4.62
N ASP A 39 -2.73 8.33 -3.69
CA ASP A 39 -2.88 8.02 -2.28
C ASP A 39 -4.24 7.37 -2.02
N ASN A 40 -4.23 6.16 -1.42
CA ASN A 40 -5.45 5.46 -1.00
C ASN A 40 -6.62 5.62 -2.01
N PRO A 41 -6.43 5.28 -3.30
CA PRO A 41 -7.39 5.65 -4.36
C PRO A 41 -8.80 5.11 -4.12
N TYR A 42 -8.92 3.96 -3.47
CA TYR A 42 -10.22 3.34 -3.15
C TYR A 42 -10.81 3.80 -1.81
N GLN A 43 -10.10 4.64 -1.06
CA GLN A 43 -10.50 5.17 0.25
C GLN A 43 -10.80 4.10 1.31
N LEU A 44 -10.17 2.94 1.19
CA LEU A 44 -10.38 1.80 2.08
C LEU A 44 -9.18 1.52 2.99
N ALA A 45 -7.97 1.80 2.52
CA ALA A 45 -6.71 1.47 3.20
C ALA A 45 -5.74 2.66 3.18
N PRO A 46 -5.84 3.59 4.13
CA PRO A 46 -5.13 4.87 4.09
C PRO A 46 -3.60 4.79 4.11
N LEU A 47 -3.01 3.71 4.64
CA LEU A 47 -1.56 3.49 4.62
C LEU A 47 -1.10 2.73 3.38
N THR A 48 -1.74 3.01 2.23
CA THR A 48 -1.41 2.44 0.93
C THR A 48 -1.37 3.51 -0.14
N ALA A 49 -0.63 3.23 -1.21
CA ALA A 49 -0.63 4.03 -2.43
C ALA A 49 -0.69 3.11 -3.65
N LEU A 50 -1.01 3.69 -4.79
CA LEU A 50 -0.98 3.02 -6.08
C LEU A 50 -0.08 3.81 -7.01
N ILE A 51 0.94 3.16 -7.58
CA ILE A 51 1.87 3.74 -8.55
C ILE A 51 1.59 3.15 -9.92
N LEU A 52 1.46 4.02 -10.93
CA LEU A 52 1.12 3.62 -12.29
C LEU A 52 2.07 4.32 -13.28
N PHE A 53 2.62 3.55 -14.20
CA PHE A 53 3.43 4.05 -15.31
C PHE A 53 3.68 2.96 -16.37
N TYR A 54 4.23 3.36 -17.50
CA TYR A 54 4.63 2.46 -18.60
C TYR A 54 6.15 2.41 -18.72
N THR A 55 6.68 1.23 -19.02
CA THR A 55 8.06 1.02 -19.46
C THR A 55 8.11 0.72 -20.94
N LYS A 56 9.27 0.98 -21.58
CA LYS A 56 9.46 0.65 -23.00
C LYS A 56 9.43 -0.85 -23.24
N GLU A 57 10.15 -1.58 -22.40
CA GLU A 57 10.22 -3.05 -22.44
C GLU A 57 9.53 -3.66 -21.24
N GLU A 58 9.09 -4.91 -21.38
CA GLU A 58 8.51 -5.67 -20.27
C GLU A 58 9.58 -5.95 -19.21
N CYS A 59 9.29 -5.62 -17.98
CA CYS A 59 10.17 -5.89 -16.86
C CYS A 59 9.38 -6.24 -15.60
N ARG A 60 10.07 -6.79 -14.60
CA ARG A 60 9.57 -6.91 -13.23
C ARG A 60 10.09 -5.75 -12.42
N ILE A 61 9.33 -5.34 -11.42
CA ILE A 61 9.73 -4.28 -10.52
C ILE A 61 9.63 -4.81 -9.09
N LYS A 62 10.74 -4.71 -8.36
CA LYS A 62 10.70 -4.88 -6.91
C LYS A 62 10.38 -3.53 -6.29
N VAL A 63 9.28 -3.48 -5.56
CA VAL A 63 8.89 -2.33 -4.75
C VAL A 63 9.26 -2.60 -3.30
N THR A 64 9.88 -1.64 -2.65
CA THR A 64 10.27 -1.74 -1.23
C THR A 64 9.87 -0.47 -0.50
N VAL A 65 9.04 -0.59 0.51
CA VAL A 65 8.81 0.47 1.50
C VAL A 65 9.85 0.31 2.59
N LYS A 66 10.71 1.31 2.77
CA LYS A 66 11.80 1.25 3.72
C LYS A 66 11.31 1.31 5.17
N GLY A 67 11.89 0.46 6.00
CA GLY A 67 11.69 0.49 7.44
C GLY A 67 12.26 1.76 8.07
N LEU A 68 11.58 2.28 9.08
CA LEU A 68 12.02 3.43 9.87
C LEU A 68 12.38 2.96 11.28
N ASN A 69 13.37 3.61 11.90
CA ASN A 69 13.76 3.38 13.29
C ASN A 69 14.06 1.90 13.65
N GLY A 70 14.61 1.14 12.70
CA GLY A 70 14.88 -0.28 12.88
C GLY A 70 13.69 -1.20 12.52
N GLY A 71 12.60 -0.65 12.00
CA GLY A 71 11.49 -1.43 11.42
C GLY A 71 11.90 -2.17 10.15
N ASP A 72 11.16 -3.22 9.81
CA ASP A 72 11.44 -4.03 8.63
C ASP A 72 11.05 -3.33 7.33
N ASP A 73 11.86 -3.56 6.28
CA ASP A 73 11.48 -3.26 4.91
C ASP A 73 10.31 -4.16 4.48
N ILE A 74 9.31 -3.58 3.83
CA ILE A 74 8.21 -4.35 3.22
C ILE A 74 8.40 -4.33 1.72
N SER A 75 8.56 -5.49 1.10
CA SER A 75 8.82 -5.57 -0.33
C SER A 75 7.97 -6.61 -1.04
N GLY A 76 7.76 -6.38 -2.34
CA GLY A 76 7.10 -7.29 -3.25
C GLY A 76 7.66 -7.14 -4.67
N VAL A 77 7.39 -8.11 -5.53
CA VAL A 77 7.83 -8.11 -6.94
C VAL A 77 6.60 -8.21 -7.82
N THR A 78 6.53 -7.36 -8.85
CA THR A 78 5.44 -7.38 -9.84
C THR A 78 5.60 -8.51 -10.83
N VAL A 79 4.55 -8.80 -11.60
CA VAL A 79 4.63 -9.62 -12.81
C VAL A 79 5.41 -8.86 -13.90
N LYS A 80 5.91 -9.60 -14.91
CA LYS A 80 6.62 -9.03 -16.06
C LYS A 80 5.61 -8.42 -17.03
N GLU A 81 5.62 -7.09 -17.15
CA GLU A 81 4.69 -6.35 -18.01
C GLU A 81 5.27 -4.97 -18.39
N LYS A 82 4.63 -4.27 -19.34
CA LYS A 82 4.96 -2.89 -19.72
C LYS A 82 4.15 -1.86 -18.96
N PHE A 83 2.90 -2.19 -18.63
CA PHE A 83 2.05 -1.34 -17.81
C PHE A 83 2.12 -1.79 -16.35
N HIS A 84 2.76 -0.99 -15.54
CA HIS A 84 2.94 -1.28 -14.12
C HIS A 84 1.83 -0.65 -13.29
N ARG A 85 1.12 -1.49 -12.55
CA ARG A 85 0.13 -1.12 -11.54
C ARG A 85 0.60 -1.66 -10.19
N ILE A 86 1.38 -0.85 -9.48
CA ILE A 86 2.11 -1.27 -8.30
C ILE A 86 1.36 -0.85 -7.03
N PRO A 87 0.72 -1.76 -6.31
CA PRO A 87 0.19 -1.47 -5.00
C PRO A 87 1.33 -1.33 -3.98
N VAL A 88 1.35 -0.23 -3.27
CA VAL A 88 2.29 0.05 -2.19
C VAL A 88 1.59 -0.15 -0.86
N PHE A 89 2.11 -1.03 -0.02
CA PHE A 89 1.58 -1.33 1.31
C PHE A 89 2.62 -1.05 2.39
N GLY A 90 2.14 -0.83 3.61
CA GLY A 90 3.01 -0.72 4.77
C GLY A 90 3.65 0.65 4.93
N LEU A 91 2.96 1.71 4.51
CA LEU A 91 3.37 3.08 4.79
C LEU A 91 3.24 3.40 6.27
N TYR A 92 4.17 4.21 6.79
CA TYR A 92 4.08 4.75 8.13
C TYR A 92 3.12 5.94 8.17
N PRO A 93 2.24 6.02 9.17
CA PRO A 93 1.38 7.18 9.37
C PRO A 93 2.19 8.40 9.82
N GLU A 94 1.79 9.58 9.40
CA GLU A 94 2.32 10.86 9.87
C GLU A 94 3.86 11.01 9.76
N LYS A 95 4.50 10.21 8.88
CA LYS A 95 5.95 10.21 8.65
C LYS A 95 6.26 10.29 7.15
N GLU A 96 7.44 10.75 6.82
CA GLU A 96 7.98 10.65 5.49
C GLU A 96 8.35 9.18 5.22
N ASN A 97 7.80 8.63 4.15
CA ASN A 97 8.04 7.26 3.72
C ASN A 97 8.98 7.25 2.51
N GLN A 98 9.92 6.33 2.49
CA GLN A 98 10.79 6.09 1.34
C GLN A 98 10.34 4.82 0.63
N ILE A 99 10.05 4.93 -0.66
CA ILE A 99 9.65 3.82 -1.51
C ILE A 99 10.72 3.66 -2.59
N CYS A 100 11.31 2.49 -2.68
CA CYS A 100 12.33 2.16 -3.66
C CYS A 100 11.73 1.25 -4.73
N LEU A 101 11.90 1.60 -6.01
CA LEU A 101 11.54 0.79 -7.15
C LEU A 101 12.82 0.30 -7.83
N GLU A 102 13.02 -1.00 -7.90
CA GLU A 102 14.16 -1.64 -8.54
C GLU A 102 13.68 -2.40 -9.78
N PHE A 103 14.20 -2.06 -10.94
CA PHE A 103 13.87 -2.70 -12.21
C PHE A 103 14.73 -3.96 -12.35
N LEU A 104 14.08 -5.10 -12.49
CA LEU A 104 14.75 -6.40 -12.60
C LEU A 104 14.88 -6.75 -14.08
N ASP A 105 16.04 -7.36 -14.43
CA ASP A 105 16.27 -7.89 -15.75
C ASP A 105 15.43 -9.14 -16.08
N GLU A 106 15.65 -9.75 -17.24
CA GLU A 106 14.90 -10.92 -17.68
C GLU A 106 15.08 -12.14 -16.78
N GLN A 107 16.25 -12.27 -16.13
CA GLN A 107 16.59 -13.35 -15.22
C GLN A 107 16.02 -13.11 -13.81
N GLY A 108 15.46 -11.91 -13.54
CA GLY A 108 15.00 -11.50 -12.22
C GLY A 108 16.14 -11.10 -11.30
N GLU A 109 17.34 -10.98 -11.84
CA GLU A 109 18.52 -10.47 -11.13
C GLU A 109 18.66 -8.95 -11.35
N TYR A 110 19.45 -8.33 -10.50
CA TYR A 110 19.72 -6.89 -10.58
C TYR A 110 20.75 -6.63 -11.70
N GLY A 111 20.28 -6.57 -12.96
CA GLY A 111 21.07 -6.14 -14.10
C GLY A 111 21.41 -4.63 -14.05
N ASN A 112 21.21 -3.91 -15.12
CA ASN A 112 21.33 -2.43 -15.14
C ASN A 112 20.27 -1.79 -14.26
N LYS A 113 20.58 -1.56 -12.97
CA LYS A 113 19.66 -1.09 -11.95
C LYS A 113 19.27 0.35 -12.20
N LYS A 114 18.01 0.58 -12.48
CA LYS A 114 17.40 1.88 -12.27
C LYS A 114 16.69 1.86 -10.92
N ILE A 115 17.30 2.50 -9.90
CA ILE A 115 16.66 2.67 -8.60
C ILE A 115 16.02 4.05 -8.61
N ILE A 116 14.72 4.11 -8.42
CA ILE A 116 13.98 5.35 -8.26
C ILE A 116 13.49 5.40 -6.81
N GLN A 117 13.83 6.46 -6.13
CA GLN A 117 13.37 6.73 -4.77
C GLN A 117 12.50 7.98 -4.77
N PHE A 118 11.43 7.95 -4.03
CA PHE A 118 10.63 9.13 -3.78
C PHE A 118 10.04 9.08 -2.36
N SER A 119 9.85 10.26 -1.80
CA SER A 119 9.23 10.41 -0.48
C SER A 119 7.72 10.47 -0.63
N TYR A 120 7.02 9.83 0.29
CA TYR A 120 5.58 9.83 0.38
C TYR A 120 5.16 10.16 1.81
N GLN A 121 4.31 11.18 1.95
CA GLN A 121 3.79 11.58 3.26
C GLN A 121 2.59 10.70 3.61
N GLY A 122 2.71 9.89 4.66
CA GLY A 122 1.63 9.04 5.14
C GLY A 122 0.45 9.84 5.73
N CYS A 123 -0.69 9.19 5.86
CA CYS A 123 -1.89 9.79 6.47
C CYS A 123 -1.89 9.69 7.99
N MET A 124 -2.79 10.44 8.64
CA MET A 124 -3.00 10.38 10.09
C MET A 124 -3.69 9.08 10.51
N LEU A 125 -3.25 8.51 11.63
CA LEU A 125 -3.95 7.40 12.27
C LEU A 125 -5.23 7.87 12.98
N PRO A 126 -6.31 7.06 12.93
CA PRO A 126 -7.45 7.22 13.81
C PRO A 126 -7.02 7.20 15.29
N LYS A 127 -7.68 7.98 16.14
CA LYS A 127 -7.37 8.04 17.58
C LYS A 127 -7.42 6.67 18.24
N GLU A 128 -8.32 5.81 17.78
CA GLU A 128 -8.51 4.45 18.28
C GLU A 128 -7.31 3.52 18.00
N LEU A 129 -6.49 3.85 16.99
CA LEU A 129 -5.27 3.10 16.66
C LEU A 129 -4.01 3.75 17.23
N LYS A 130 -4.10 4.99 17.73
CA LYS A 130 -2.99 5.62 18.44
C LYS A 130 -2.89 4.99 19.82
N ASN A 131 -1.70 4.53 20.19
CA ASN A 131 -1.40 3.90 21.50
C ASN A 131 -2.09 2.56 21.77
N THR A 132 -2.53 1.85 20.73
CA THR A 132 -3.18 0.53 20.90
C THR A 132 -2.17 -0.60 21.13
N ILE A 133 -0.90 -0.39 20.72
CA ILE A 133 0.13 -1.42 20.73
C ILE A 133 1.23 -0.99 21.68
N LEU A 134 1.43 -1.78 22.74
CA LEU A 134 2.59 -1.71 23.62
C LEU A 134 3.47 -2.93 23.34
N ILE A 135 4.68 -2.71 22.87
CA ILE A 135 5.68 -3.76 22.73
C ILE A 135 6.63 -3.69 23.92
N ASP A 136 6.51 -4.66 24.81
CA ASP A 136 7.29 -4.76 26.05
C ASP A 136 8.65 -5.43 25.83
N THR A 137 8.81 -6.21 24.77
CA THR A 137 10.06 -6.91 24.42
C THR A 137 10.50 -6.54 23.02
N LYS A 138 11.55 -5.74 22.92
CA LYS A 138 12.24 -5.51 21.64
C LYS A 138 13.13 -6.72 21.34
N LYS A 139 12.64 -7.65 20.55
CA LYS A 139 13.51 -8.63 19.90
C LYS A 139 14.12 -7.98 18.66
N GLU A 140 15.42 -8.16 18.47
CA GLU A 140 16.10 -7.85 17.22
C GLU A 140 15.38 -8.58 16.10
N SER A 141 15.03 -7.85 15.05
CA SER A 141 14.38 -8.24 13.79
C SER A 141 13.72 -9.64 13.80
N SER A 142 12.42 -9.67 13.95
CA SER A 142 11.68 -10.90 13.68
C SER A 142 11.44 -10.99 12.19
N SER A 143 11.76 -12.11 11.57
CA SER A 143 11.40 -12.43 10.17
C SER A 143 9.89 -12.56 9.93
N LEU A 144 9.06 -12.12 10.87
CA LEU A 144 7.61 -12.28 10.88
C LEU A 144 6.87 -11.28 9.98
N GLY A 145 7.55 -10.22 9.51
CA GLY A 145 6.89 -9.19 8.71
C GLY A 145 5.79 -8.46 9.48
N LEU A 146 4.61 -8.33 8.91
CA LEU A 146 3.48 -7.66 9.53
C LEU A 146 2.60 -8.63 10.33
N ILE A 147 2.22 -8.23 11.53
CA ILE A 147 1.26 -8.95 12.36
C ILE A 147 -0.12 -8.34 12.15
N PHE A 148 -1.06 -9.13 11.60
CA PHE A 148 -2.43 -8.72 11.35
C PHE A 148 -3.30 -9.00 12.55
N VAL A 149 -4.07 -7.99 12.98
CA VAL A 149 -4.99 -8.06 14.11
C VAL A 149 -6.38 -7.60 13.70
N TYR A 150 -7.36 -8.38 14.10
CA TYR A 150 -8.77 -8.00 14.08
C TYR A 150 -9.31 -8.07 15.49
N GLY A 151 -9.42 -6.92 16.14
CA GLY A 151 -9.81 -6.85 17.56
C GLY A 151 -11.22 -6.31 17.76
N ALA A 152 -11.91 -6.82 18.78
CA ALA A 152 -13.24 -6.35 19.18
C ALA A 152 -13.21 -4.90 19.70
N GLN A 153 -12.09 -4.44 20.23
CA GLN A 153 -11.92 -3.10 20.79
C GLN A 153 -11.57 -2.05 19.75
N THR A 154 -10.81 -2.42 18.73
CA THR A 154 -10.51 -1.54 17.62
C THR A 154 -11.51 -1.84 16.50
N LYS A 155 -12.25 -0.85 16.12
CA LYS A 155 -13.22 -0.98 15.01
C LYS A 155 -12.55 -1.17 13.64
N TYR A 156 -11.24 -1.27 13.58
CA TYR A 156 -10.42 -1.36 12.38
C TYR A 156 -9.60 -2.65 12.39
N PRO A 157 -9.62 -3.47 11.34
CA PRO A 157 -8.55 -4.42 11.10
C PRO A 157 -7.28 -3.62 10.81
N TYR A 158 -6.19 -4.01 11.43
CA TYR A 158 -4.91 -3.33 11.26
C TYR A 158 -3.75 -4.32 11.29
N ALA A 159 -2.60 -3.87 10.82
CA ALA A 159 -1.36 -4.62 10.95
C ALA A 159 -0.26 -3.69 11.45
N PHE A 160 0.66 -4.26 12.21
CA PHE A 160 1.81 -3.56 12.76
C PHE A 160 3.08 -4.40 12.57
N ASP A 161 4.22 -3.73 12.58
CA ASP A 161 5.53 -4.37 12.53
C ASP A 161 6.04 -4.73 13.93
N HIS A 162 7.22 -5.35 14.00
CA HIS A 162 7.82 -5.79 15.25
C HIS A 162 8.22 -4.63 16.20
N GLN A 163 8.24 -3.39 15.70
CA GLN A 163 8.45 -2.17 16.51
C GLN A 163 7.14 -1.63 17.12
N GLY A 164 5.98 -2.18 16.70
CA GLY A 164 4.66 -1.73 17.11
C GLY A 164 4.13 -0.57 16.27
N ASP A 165 4.82 -0.19 15.20
CA ASP A 165 4.32 0.82 14.28
C ASP A 165 3.19 0.24 13.43
N VAL A 166 2.03 0.92 13.40
CA VAL A 166 0.91 0.53 12.53
C VAL A 166 1.30 0.81 11.08
N ARG A 167 1.32 -0.25 10.27
CA ARG A 167 1.72 -0.22 8.86
C ARG A 167 0.56 -0.42 7.89
N TYR A 168 -0.59 -0.81 8.39
CA TYR A 168 -1.79 -1.05 7.59
C TYR A 168 -3.04 -0.96 8.46
N TYR A 169 -4.11 -0.39 7.93
CA TYR A 169 -5.45 -0.54 8.50
C TYR A 169 -6.52 -0.34 7.43
N LEU A 170 -7.70 -0.93 7.66
CA LEU A 170 -8.86 -0.73 6.79
C LEU A 170 -9.84 0.24 7.44
N CYS A 171 -10.27 1.24 6.68
CA CYS A 171 -11.35 2.12 7.11
C CYS A 171 -12.66 1.34 7.18
N LYS A 172 -13.48 1.63 8.20
CA LYS A 172 -14.85 1.16 8.16
C LYS A 172 -15.57 1.75 6.97
N SER A 173 -16.30 0.90 6.28
CA SER A 173 -17.37 1.40 5.41
C SER A 173 -18.29 2.32 6.22
N PRO A 174 -18.68 3.49 5.69
CA PRO A 174 -19.56 4.43 6.40
C PRO A 174 -20.88 3.83 6.87
N ASN A 175 -21.22 2.64 6.45
CA ASN A 175 -22.46 1.93 6.76
C ASN A 175 -22.36 0.82 7.83
N ASN A 176 -21.37 0.84 8.69
CA ASN A 176 -21.28 -0.01 9.92
C ASN A 176 -21.34 -1.56 9.72
N TYR A 177 -21.20 -2.07 8.53
CA TYR A 177 -21.28 -3.51 8.24
C TYR A 177 -19.90 -4.06 7.88
N GLY A 178 -19.56 -5.17 8.51
CA GLY A 178 -18.27 -5.84 8.56
C GLY A 178 -17.39 -5.75 7.32
N ILE A 179 -16.10 -5.78 7.57
CA ILE A 179 -15.07 -5.86 6.54
C ILE A 179 -15.19 -7.24 5.92
N TYR A 180 -15.43 -7.26 4.63
CA TYR A 180 -15.38 -8.48 3.86
C TYR A 180 -14.03 -8.52 3.15
N PHE A 181 -13.20 -9.49 3.51
CA PHE A 181 -12.11 -9.90 2.65
C PHE A 181 -12.72 -10.51 1.38
N LEU A 182 -12.36 -9.97 0.24
CA LEU A 182 -12.64 -10.56 -1.06
C LEU A 182 -11.47 -11.46 -1.44
#